data_2f4a5b3c5af388b154eaafe273133b00
#
_entry.id   2f4a5b3c5af388b154eaafe273133b00
#
_cell.length_a   1.000
_cell.length_b   1.000
_cell.length_c   1.000
_cell.angle_alpha   90.00
_cell.angle_beta   90.00
_cell.angle_gamma   90.00
#
_symmetry.space_group_name_H-M   'P 1'
#
loop_
_entity.id
_entity.type
_entity.pdbx_description
1 polymer ?
#
loop_
_entity_poly.entity_id
_entity_poly.type
_entity_poly.pdbx_seq_one_letter_code
_entity_poly.pdbx_strand_id
1 'polypeptide(L)'
;MLTMEKPASTSLQRGFPQAEFEQRTSRVQAAMHQARLDALLVTTEPEVRYFSGFHTQFFESPTRPWFVVVPLEGKPIAVIPEIGLAGMQATWLDSIHTWPSPQPGDDGISLLASVLNALPTRFGQLGLPLGPESILRMPAADVKTLADAISLEVADCAQMLLSLRFIKSRAEIEKVRRACEITSEAFAALAQNMAVGDTEIEIGRRLRIDLLQRGADNTPFLVAGSGPGGYDSIIMGPTEKRLAPGDVLIIDTGTVYDGYFCDFDRNFAFGQLAEDAQRANEALYRATDAGFATARPGVPMSEVWSAMWQVLEAGGALGNSVGRMGHGLGMQLTEWPSVRPDDYTVLEAGAVITLEPGMTFAPGRQLVHEENIVITQDSAEYLTHRANPEMPVVS
;
A
#
# COMPACT_ATOMS: atom_id res chain seq x y z
N MET A 1 -7.94 39.15 -9.41
CA MET A 1 -7.71 38.51 -8.09
C MET A 1 -9.01 37.77 -7.73
N LEU A 2 -9.15 36.54 -8.18
CA LEU A 2 -10.32 35.70 -7.92
C LEU A 2 -10.09 35.02 -6.58
N THR A 3 -10.86 35.41 -5.58
CA THR A 3 -10.94 34.71 -4.31
C THR A 3 -11.69 33.40 -4.55
N MET A 4 -10.93 32.31 -4.66
CA MET A 4 -11.53 30.98 -4.61
C MET A 4 -12.00 30.72 -3.18
N GLU A 5 -13.29 30.68 -2.96
CA GLU A 5 -13.85 30.10 -1.73
C GLU A 5 -13.43 28.63 -1.66
N LYS A 6 -12.65 28.28 -0.62
CA LYS A 6 -12.37 26.88 -0.30
C LYS A 6 -13.70 26.20 0.01
N PRO A 7 -14.02 25.06 -0.64
CA PRO A 7 -15.12 24.24 -0.18
C PRO A 7 -14.81 23.82 1.26
N ALA A 8 -15.81 23.87 2.13
CA ALA A 8 -15.72 23.40 3.51
C ALA A 8 -15.49 21.86 3.49
N SER A 9 -14.24 21.46 3.34
CA SER A 9 -13.82 20.09 3.58
C SER A 9 -13.94 19.87 5.10
N THR A 10 -14.84 19.03 5.52
CA THR A 10 -14.75 18.35 6.82
C THR A 10 -13.48 17.53 6.76
N SER A 11 -12.33 18.11 7.17
CA SER A 11 -11.04 17.42 7.14
C SER A 11 -11.14 16.22 8.06
N LEU A 12 -10.98 15.02 7.51
CA LEU A 12 -10.84 13.80 8.28
C LEU A 12 -9.73 14.00 9.32
N GLN A 13 -9.98 13.62 10.57
CA GLN A 13 -9.00 13.79 11.65
C GLN A 13 -7.71 13.04 11.32
N ARG A 14 -6.59 13.74 11.39
CA ARG A 14 -5.25 13.17 11.22
C ARG A 14 -4.84 12.39 12.48
N GLY A 15 -3.99 11.36 12.29
CA GLY A 15 -3.59 10.46 13.36
C GLY A 15 -4.72 9.54 13.84
N PHE A 16 -4.54 8.95 15.00
CA PHE A 16 -5.50 8.07 15.64
C PHE A 16 -5.60 8.41 17.12
N PRO A 17 -6.75 8.18 17.76
CA PRO A 17 -6.86 8.27 19.20
C PRO A 17 -6.03 7.17 19.88
N GLN A 18 -5.59 7.41 21.13
CA GLN A 18 -4.80 6.44 21.88
C GLN A 18 -5.44 5.04 21.94
N ALA A 19 -6.76 4.96 22.05
CA ALA A 19 -7.49 3.70 22.07
C ALA A 19 -7.26 2.81 20.83
N GLU A 20 -7.01 3.40 19.66
CA GLU A 20 -6.65 2.66 18.45
C GLU A 20 -5.31 1.96 18.60
N PHE A 21 -4.30 2.66 19.13
CA PHE A 21 -2.97 2.08 19.37
C PHE A 21 -2.99 1.02 20.45
N GLU A 22 -3.77 1.20 21.51
CA GLU A 22 -4.00 0.21 22.55
C GLU A 22 -4.64 -1.06 21.98
N GLN A 23 -5.63 -0.92 21.10
CA GLN A 23 -6.28 -2.05 20.44
C GLN A 23 -5.32 -2.80 19.51
N ARG A 24 -4.51 -2.09 18.71
CA ARG A 24 -3.47 -2.68 17.85
C ARG A 24 -2.46 -3.45 18.67
N THR A 25 -1.99 -2.85 19.77
CA THR A 25 -1.04 -3.48 20.70
C THR A 25 -1.64 -4.74 21.34
N SER A 26 -2.87 -4.68 21.82
CA SER A 26 -3.54 -5.84 22.42
C SER A 26 -3.74 -6.98 21.40
N ARG A 27 -4.07 -6.66 20.15
CA ARG A 27 -4.21 -7.67 19.08
C ARG A 27 -2.89 -8.38 18.79
N VAL A 28 -1.79 -7.62 18.65
CA VAL A 28 -0.48 -8.24 18.39
C VAL A 28 0.02 -9.02 19.59
N GLN A 29 -0.17 -8.55 20.81
CA GLN A 29 0.20 -9.28 22.05
C GLN A 29 -0.56 -10.61 22.19
N ALA A 30 -1.84 -10.64 21.81
CA ALA A 30 -2.59 -11.90 21.74
C ALA A 30 -2.00 -12.89 20.71
N ALA A 31 -1.61 -12.39 19.54
CA ALA A 31 -0.94 -13.20 18.52
C ALA A 31 0.47 -13.65 18.96
N MET A 32 1.24 -12.77 19.60
CA MET A 32 2.54 -13.09 20.18
C MET A 32 2.45 -14.20 21.23
N HIS A 33 1.42 -14.16 22.07
CA HIS A 33 1.19 -15.20 23.08
C HIS A 33 0.97 -16.59 22.42
N GLN A 34 0.19 -16.61 21.32
CA GLN A 34 -0.04 -17.86 20.56
C GLN A 34 1.24 -18.31 19.85
N ALA A 35 2.01 -17.39 19.30
CA ALA A 35 3.30 -17.63 18.65
C ALA A 35 4.46 -17.88 19.63
N ARG A 36 4.24 -17.77 20.94
CA ARG A 36 5.24 -17.92 22.01
C ARG A 36 6.40 -16.92 21.89
N LEU A 37 6.10 -15.65 21.62
CA LEU A 37 7.07 -14.56 21.54
C LEU A 37 6.98 -13.68 22.79
N ASP A 38 8.12 -13.30 23.37
CA ASP A 38 8.20 -12.38 24.51
C ASP A 38 8.25 -10.91 24.07
N ALA A 39 8.81 -10.68 22.89
CA ALA A 39 8.87 -9.36 22.29
C ALA A 39 8.78 -9.47 20.76
N LEU A 40 8.37 -8.36 20.15
CA LEU A 40 8.39 -8.13 18.71
C LEU A 40 9.22 -6.87 18.44
N LEU A 41 10.15 -6.94 17.50
CA LEU A 41 10.91 -5.77 17.04
C LEU A 41 10.44 -5.38 15.65
N VAL A 42 10.00 -4.14 15.50
CA VAL A 42 9.64 -3.53 14.22
C VAL A 42 10.57 -2.35 13.91
N THR A 43 10.89 -2.19 12.62
CA THR A 43 11.93 -1.26 12.16
C THR A 43 11.55 -0.45 10.94
N THR A 44 10.48 -0.82 10.24
CA THR A 44 10.01 -0.12 9.03
C THR A 44 9.07 1.03 9.39
N GLU A 45 8.96 2.02 8.51
CA GLU A 45 8.06 3.17 8.74
C GLU A 45 6.61 2.76 9.01
N PRO A 46 5.97 1.89 8.18
CA PRO A 46 4.59 1.49 8.41
C PRO A 46 4.38 0.86 9.77
N GLU A 47 5.26 -0.04 10.17
CA GLU A 47 5.14 -0.77 11.44
C GLU A 47 5.42 0.10 12.65
N VAL A 48 6.49 0.91 12.61
CA VAL A 48 6.80 1.88 13.66
C VAL A 48 5.61 2.83 13.84
N ARG A 49 5.08 3.38 12.76
CA ARG A 49 3.91 4.26 12.79
C ARG A 49 2.65 3.54 13.28
N TYR A 50 2.44 2.28 12.88
CA TYR A 50 1.29 1.47 13.29
C TYR A 50 1.17 1.32 14.80
N PHE A 51 2.32 1.11 15.48
CA PHE A 51 2.34 0.90 16.93
C PHE A 51 2.55 2.19 17.74
N SER A 52 3.20 3.21 17.20
CA SER A 52 3.54 4.42 17.93
C SER A 52 2.76 5.67 17.51
N GLY A 53 2.32 5.75 16.27
CA GLY A 53 1.83 6.98 15.65
C GLY A 53 2.96 7.92 15.20
N PHE A 54 4.22 7.57 15.44
CA PHE A 54 5.37 8.38 15.05
C PHE A 54 5.54 8.38 13.53
N HIS A 55 5.74 9.56 12.97
CA HIS A 55 5.99 9.74 11.55
C HIS A 55 7.19 10.66 11.34
N THR A 56 8.08 10.26 10.45
CA THR A 56 9.21 11.08 10.00
C THR A 56 9.66 10.69 8.60
N GLN A 57 9.99 11.65 7.77
CA GLN A 57 10.57 11.41 6.46
C GLN A 57 12.01 10.83 6.52
N PHE A 58 12.64 10.77 7.68
CA PHE A 58 13.97 10.19 7.84
C PHE A 58 14.02 8.66 7.68
N PHE A 59 12.88 8.00 7.52
CA PHE A 59 12.85 6.63 7.02
C PHE A 59 13.37 6.50 5.56
N GLU A 60 13.35 7.57 4.77
CA GLU A 60 13.99 7.64 3.45
C GLU A 60 15.53 7.55 3.53
N SER A 61 16.13 7.93 4.66
CA SER A 61 17.58 7.91 4.85
C SER A 61 18.06 6.51 5.23
N PRO A 62 19.18 6.00 4.67
CA PRO A 62 19.75 4.72 5.07
C PRO A 62 20.41 4.75 6.46
N THR A 63 20.59 5.93 7.05
CA THR A 63 21.13 6.13 8.38
C THR A 63 20.02 6.29 9.41
N ARG A 64 20.37 6.27 10.71
CA ARG A 64 19.44 6.47 11.83
C ARG A 64 18.33 5.42 11.84
N PRO A 65 18.63 4.19 12.27
CA PRO A 65 17.60 3.17 12.44
C PRO A 65 16.59 3.60 13.51
N TRP A 66 15.34 3.19 13.33
CA TRP A 66 14.23 3.47 14.22
C TRP A 66 13.68 2.13 14.72
N PHE A 67 13.74 1.90 16.01
CA PHE A 67 13.30 0.65 16.60
C PHE A 67 12.08 0.89 17.49
N VAL A 68 11.07 0.04 17.34
CA VAL A 68 9.98 -0.08 18.31
C VAL A 68 9.90 -1.53 18.74
N VAL A 69 10.05 -1.74 20.03
CA VAL A 69 9.90 -3.04 20.69
C VAL A 69 8.49 -3.12 21.25
N VAL A 70 7.71 -4.11 20.83
CA VAL A 70 6.42 -4.41 21.43
C VAL A 70 6.62 -5.59 22.38
N PRO A 71 6.59 -5.37 23.71
CA PRO A 71 6.71 -6.45 24.69
C PRO A 71 5.41 -7.27 24.73
N LEU A 72 5.48 -8.51 25.23
CA LEU A 72 4.30 -9.37 25.39
C LEU A 72 3.22 -8.73 26.28
N GLU A 73 3.61 -7.89 27.21
CA GLU A 73 2.73 -7.13 28.11
C GLU A 73 3.18 -5.67 28.22
N GLY A 74 2.24 -4.74 28.31
CA GLY A 74 2.50 -3.30 28.45
C GLY A 74 2.54 -2.56 27.12
N LYS A 75 2.98 -1.29 27.16
CA LYS A 75 3.07 -0.43 25.98
C LYS A 75 4.33 -0.72 25.15
N PRO A 76 4.32 -0.43 23.84
CA PRO A 76 5.54 -0.45 23.03
C PRO A 76 6.60 0.51 23.58
N ILE A 77 7.85 0.15 23.35
CA ILE A 77 9.05 0.88 23.79
C ILE A 77 9.77 1.39 22.54
N ALA A 78 10.08 2.68 22.49
CA ALA A 78 10.87 3.25 21.42
C ALA A 78 12.36 3.24 21.78
N VAL A 79 13.21 2.78 20.84
CA VAL A 79 14.66 2.88 20.91
C VAL A 79 15.10 3.59 19.63
N ILE A 80 15.41 4.89 19.72
CA ILE A 80 15.48 5.76 18.54
C ILE A 80 16.65 6.74 18.61
N PRO A 81 17.12 7.28 17.48
CA PRO A 81 18.04 8.41 17.47
C PRO A 81 17.51 9.59 18.26
N GLU A 82 18.38 10.26 19.03
CA GLU A 82 18.02 11.39 19.90
C GLU A 82 17.32 12.53 19.14
N ILE A 83 17.63 12.71 17.86
CA ILE A 83 16.97 13.69 17.00
C ILE A 83 15.43 13.46 16.87
N GLY A 84 14.97 12.25 17.12
CA GLY A 84 13.55 11.88 17.08
C GLY A 84 12.82 12.03 18.41
N LEU A 85 13.51 12.33 19.51
CA LEU A 85 12.96 12.32 20.86
C LEU A 85 11.71 13.17 21.00
N ALA A 86 11.76 14.42 20.57
CA ALA A 86 10.62 15.35 20.70
C ALA A 86 9.38 14.87 19.93
N GLY A 87 9.57 14.31 18.73
CA GLY A 87 8.46 13.75 17.95
C GLY A 87 7.87 12.48 18.57
N MET A 88 8.73 11.60 19.12
CA MET A 88 8.27 10.39 19.79
C MET A 88 7.56 10.68 21.12
N GLN A 89 8.02 11.69 21.87
CA GLN A 89 7.36 12.17 23.11
C GLN A 89 5.96 12.74 22.84
N ALA A 90 5.67 13.19 21.63
CA ALA A 90 4.33 13.66 21.26
C ALA A 90 3.37 12.50 20.91
N THR A 91 3.83 11.25 20.91
CA THR A 91 3.01 10.05 20.72
C THR A 91 2.42 9.56 22.05
N TRP A 92 1.76 8.40 22.00
CA TRP A 92 1.17 7.76 23.19
C TRP A 92 2.17 6.90 24.00
N LEU A 93 3.43 6.78 23.53
CA LEU A 93 4.46 5.96 24.17
C LEU A 93 5.08 6.67 25.39
N ASP A 94 5.29 5.91 26.47
CA ASP A 94 5.87 6.43 27.70
C ASP A 94 7.37 6.10 27.83
N SER A 95 7.82 4.97 27.26
CA SER A 95 9.20 4.50 27.35
C SER A 95 9.94 4.78 26.05
N ILE A 96 10.90 5.71 26.12
CA ILE A 96 11.69 6.16 24.98
C ILE A 96 13.17 6.18 25.38
N HIS A 97 13.97 5.38 24.67
CA HIS A 97 15.42 5.32 24.86
C HIS A 97 16.12 5.91 23.64
N THR A 98 17.14 6.71 23.82
CA THR A 98 17.80 7.41 22.73
C THR A 98 19.31 7.28 22.76
N TRP A 99 19.93 7.40 21.60
CA TRP A 99 21.39 7.55 21.45
C TRP A 99 21.69 8.65 20.41
N PRO A 100 22.90 9.28 20.50
CA PRO A 100 23.33 10.24 19.48
C PRO A 100 23.72 9.50 18.18
N SER A 101 22.84 9.51 17.18
CA SER A 101 23.05 8.90 15.86
C SER A 101 23.44 9.97 14.83
N PRO A 102 24.30 9.67 13.81
CA PRO A 102 24.85 8.35 13.50
C PRO A 102 26.11 8.01 14.31
N GLN A 103 26.25 6.75 14.70
CA GLN A 103 27.43 6.20 15.32
C GLN A 103 27.87 4.92 14.56
N PRO A 104 28.85 5.01 13.65
CA PRO A 104 29.21 3.90 12.77
C PRO A 104 29.66 2.62 13.48
N GLY A 105 30.14 2.71 14.74
CA GLY A 105 30.56 1.56 15.51
C GLY A 105 29.42 0.83 16.25
N ASP A 106 28.37 1.56 16.60
CA ASP A 106 27.19 1.02 17.30
C ASP A 106 26.02 2.02 17.16
N ASP A 107 25.28 1.93 16.07
CA ASP A 107 24.17 2.85 15.83
C ASP A 107 22.89 2.36 16.55
N GLY A 108 22.97 2.24 17.86
CA GLY A 108 21.87 1.92 18.77
C GLY A 108 21.66 0.44 19.08
N ILE A 109 22.51 -0.47 18.56
CA ILE A 109 22.31 -1.91 18.75
C ILE A 109 22.55 -2.34 20.19
N SER A 110 23.61 -1.84 20.87
CA SER A 110 23.85 -2.14 22.27
C SER A 110 22.72 -1.61 23.17
N LEU A 111 22.17 -0.42 22.87
CA LEU A 111 21.04 0.13 23.62
C LEU A 111 19.79 -0.74 23.42
N LEU A 112 19.51 -1.14 22.18
CA LEU A 112 18.39 -2.04 21.84
C LEU A 112 18.53 -3.39 22.57
N ALA A 113 19.74 -3.99 22.55
CA ALA A 113 20.02 -5.23 23.27
C ALA A 113 19.80 -5.08 24.79
N SER A 114 20.23 -3.95 25.38
CA SER A 114 19.98 -3.66 26.79
C SER A 114 18.49 -3.58 27.12
N VAL A 115 17.68 -2.94 26.28
CA VAL A 115 16.23 -2.85 26.44
C VAL A 115 15.59 -4.24 26.33
N LEU A 116 15.96 -5.03 25.34
CA LEU A 116 15.41 -6.38 25.14
C LEU A 116 15.77 -7.32 26.29
N ASN A 117 17.01 -7.28 26.79
CA ASN A 117 17.48 -8.09 27.92
C ASN A 117 16.82 -7.70 29.27
N ALA A 118 16.26 -6.51 29.36
CA ALA A 118 15.54 -6.04 30.56
C ALA A 118 14.06 -6.46 30.56
N LEU A 119 13.54 -7.01 29.47
CA LEU A 119 12.14 -7.45 29.38
C LEU A 119 11.91 -8.73 30.22
N PRO A 120 10.71 -8.89 30.80
CA PRO A 120 10.29 -10.17 31.36
C PRO A 120 10.29 -11.24 30.29
N THR A 121 10.92 -12.39 30.57
CA THR A 121 11.04 -13.51 29.65
C THR A 121 10.16 -14.67 30.10
N ARG A 122 9.32 -15.17 29.20
CA ARG A 122 8.44 -16.31 29.42
C ARG A 122 8.70 -17.47 28.45
N PHE A 123 8.94 -17.15 27.19
CA PHE A 123 9.11 -18.10 26.08
C PHE A 123 10.54 -18.15 25.55
N GLY A 124 11.33 -17.11 25.81
CA GLY A 124 12.70 -16.99 25.35
C GLY A 124 12.85 -16.57 23.88
N GLN A 125 11.82 -15.94 23.27
CA GLN A 125 11.83 -15.64 21.85
C GLN A 125 11.54 -14.16 21.51
N LEU A 126 12.30 -13.62 20.55
CA LEU A 126 12.11 -12.31 19.91
C LEU A 126 11.59 -12.52 18.48
N GLY A 127 10.43 -11.97 18.17
CA GLY A 127 9.90 -11.93 16.82
C GLY A 127 10.58 -10.86 15.97
N LEU A 128 11.13 -11.26 14.82
CA LEU A 128 11.57 -10.38 13.73
C LEU A 128 10.82 -10.74 12.45
N PRO A 129 10.40 -9.78 11.62
CA PRO A 129 9.78 -10.08 10.32
C PRO A 129 10.87 -10.49 9.30
N LEU A 130 11.17 -11.80 9.23
CA LEU A 130 12.25 -12.37 8.41
C LEU A 130 11.73 -13.11 7.18
N GLY A 131 10.44 -13.43 7.13
CA GLY A 131 9.81 -14.22 6.08
C GLY A 131 9.48 -13.45 4.80
N PRO A 132 8.84 -14.11 3.84
CA PRO A 132 8.41 -13.48 2.58
C PRO A 132 7.55 -12.24 2.80
N GLU A 133 7.63 -11.30 1.85
CA GLU A 133 6.86 -10.05 1.83
C GLU A 133 7.10 -9.14 3.06
N SER A 134 8.23 -9.33 3.76
CA SER A 134 8.64 -8.50 4.88
C SER A 134 10.01 -7.85 4.66
N ILE A 135 10.29 -6.80 5.41
CA ILE A 135 11.55 -6.04 5.34
C ILE A 135 11.99 -5.70 6.77
N LEU A 136 13.30 -5.87 7.03
CA LEU A 136 13.97 -5.26 8.18
C LEU A 136 14.75 -4.04 7.70
N ARG A 137 14.44 -2.87 8.29
CA ARG A 137 15.19 -1.65 8.02
C ARG A 137 16.36 -1.51 9.02
N MET A 138 17.28 -2.44 8.94
CA MET A 138 18.56 -2.43 9.65
C MET A 138 19.60 -3.24 8.85
N PRO A 139 20.91 -2.95 8.99
CA PRO A 139 21.95 -3.74 8.36
C PRO A 139 21.89 -5.21 8.78
N ALA A 140 22.13 -6.14 7.85
CA ALA A 140 22.14 -7.58 8.17
C ALA A 140 23.20 -7.94 9.22
N ALA A 141 24.34 -7.22 9.25
CA ALA A 141 25.37 -7.40 10.28
C ALA A 141 24.85 -7.04 11.68
N ASP A 142 24.00 -6.01 11.77
CA ASP A 142 23.43 -5.56 13.04
C ASP A 142 22.40 -6.56 13.57
N VAL A 143 21.65 -7.24 12.69
CA VAL A 143 20.75 -8.35 13.08
C VAL A 143 21.55 -9.44 13.79
N LYS A 144 22.71 -9.81 13.24
CA LYS A 144 23.60 -10.81 13.85
C LYS A 144 24.16 -10.30 15.18
N THR A 145 24.67 -9.06 15.22
CA THR A 145 25.20 -8.45 16.44
C THR A 145 24.15 -8.39 17.54
N LEU A 146 22.92 -8.03 17.19
CA LEU A 146 21.80 -8.03 18.13
C LEU A 146 21.51 -9.44 18.65
N ALA A 147 21.41 -10.44 17.76
CA ALA A 147 21.13 -11.83 18.13
C ALA A 147 22.22 -12.41 19.07
N ASP A 148 23.50 -12.05 18.84
CA ASP A 148 24.61 -12.47 19.70
C ASP A 148 24.60 -11.76 21.07
N ALA A 149 23.96 -10.58 21.19
CA ALA A 149 23.98 -9.73 22.39
C ALA A 149 22.74 -9.90 23.30
N ILE A 150 21.68 -10.57 22.83
CA ILE A 150 20.43 -10.78 23.60
C ILE A 150 20.31 -12.20 24.10
N SER A 151 19.52 -12.38 25.17
CA SER A 151 19.20 -13.69 25.73
C SER A 151 18.04 -14.40 25.06
N LEU A 152 17.32 -13.70 24.18
CA LEU A 152 16.18 -14.21 23.43
C LEU A 152 16.65 -14.87 22.13
N GLU A 153 16.03 -15.97 21.72
CA GLU A 153 16.22 -16.54 20.40
C GLU A 153 15.38 -15.78 19.36
N VAL A 154 15.95 -15.52 18.20
CA VAL A 154 15.24 -14.83 17.11
C VAL A 154 14.34 -15.84 16.38
N ALA A 155 13.06 -15.49 16.24
CA ALA A 155 12.06 -16.25 15.49
C ALA A 155 11.41 -15.38 14.40
N ASP A 156 11.01 -16.00 13.28
CA ASP A 156 10.26 -15.29 12.24
C ASP A 156 8.82 -15.01 12.69
N CYS A 157 8.38 -13.75 12.49
CA CYS A 157 7.01 -13.34 12.78
C CYS A 157 6.35 -12.60 11.59
N ALA A 158 6.91 -12.69 10.39
CA ALA A 158 6.43 -11.97 9.21
C ALA A 158 4.92 -12.21 8.99
N GLN A 159 4.50 -13.46 8.90
CA GLN A 159 3.09 -13.80 8.65
C GLN A 159 2.15 -13.25 9.74
N MET A 160 2.59 -13.20 10.99
CA MET A 160 1.80 -12.65 12.09
C MET A 160 1.54 -11.15 11.89
N LEU A 161 2.57 -10.38 11.51
CA LEU A 161 2.44 -8.95 11.23
C LEU A 161 1.60 -8.66 9.98
N LEU A 162 1.80 -9.45 8.92
CA LEU A 162 1.01 -9.34 7.69
C LEU A 162 -0.48 -9.59 7.98
N SER A 163 -0.80 -10.66 8.72
CA SER A 163 -2.18 -10.98 9.12
C SER A 163 -2.80 -9.91 10.02
N LEU A 164 -2.00 -9.30 10.93
CA LEU A 164 -2.47 -8.21 11.79
C LEU A 164 -2.91 -6.99 10.99
N ARG A 165 -2.16 -6.63 9.94
CA ARG A 165 -2.40 -5.47 9.08
C ARG A 165 -3.42 -5.73 7.98
N PHE A 166 -3.71 -7.00 7.66
CA PHE A 166 -4.68 -7.38 6.65
C PHE A 166 -6.08 -6.83 6.97
N ILE A 167 -6.52 -6.93 8.21
CA ILE A 167 -7.83 -6.45 8.65
C ILE A 167 -7.70 -5.05 9.22
N LYS A 168 -8.20 -4.08 8.47
CA LYS A 168 -8.17 -2.65 8.80
C LYS A 168 -9.30 -2.28 9.77
N SER A 169 -9.01 -1.40 10.71
CA SER A 169 -10.04 -0.74 11.50
C SER A 169 -10.89 0.19 10.62
N ARG A 170 -12.06 0.58 11.11
CA ARG A 170 -12.89 1.58 10.41
C ARG A 170 -12.13 2.89 10.17
N ALA A 171 -11.31 3.33 11.13
CA ALA A 171 -10.54 4.56 11.02
C ALA A 171 -9.43 4.46 9.95
N GLU A 172 -8.84 3.27 9.78
CA GLU A 172 -7.88 3.00 8.69
C GLU A 172 -8.57 3.02 7.33
N ILE A 173 -9.72 2.35 7.20
CA ILE A 173 -10.52 2.32 5.96
C ILE A 173 -10.91 3.72 5.50
N GLU A 174 -11.30 4.61 6.41
CA GLU A 174 -11.65 5.99 6.06
C GLU A 174 -10.44 6.78 5.51
N LYS A 175 -9.21 6.47 5.92
CA LYS A 175 -8.01 7.10 5.36
C LYS A 175 -7.71 6.59 3.94
N VAL A 176 -7.85 5.29 3.70
CA VAL A 176 -7.77 4.73 2.34
C VAL A 176 -8.86 5.32 1.44
N ARG A 177 -10.11 5.39 1.94
CA ARG A 177 -11.23 6.01 1.21
C ARG A 177 -10.89 7.45 0.81
N ARG A 178 -10.33 8.24 1.73
CA ARG A 178 -9.95 9.62 1.43
C ARG A 178 -8.85 9.71 0.36
N ALA A 179 -7.86 8.83 0.40
CA ALA A 179 -6.84 8.74 -0.66
C ALA A 179 -7.48 8.38 -2.01
N CYS A 180 -8.40 7.40 -2.04
CA CYS A 180 -9.15 7.02 -3.24
C CYS A 180 -10.01 8.17 -3.80
N GLU A 181 -10.71 8.93 -2.94
CA GLU A 181 -11.51 10.10 -3.35
C GLU A 181 -10.64 11.16 -4.04
N ILE A 182 -9.52 11.55 -3.39
CA ILE A 182 -8.58 12.54 -3.94
C ILE A 182 -8.11 12.11 -5.33
N THR A 183 -7.70 10.85 -5.47
CA THR A 183 -7.16 10.33 -6.73
C THR A 183 -8.24 10.18 -7.80
N SER A 184 -9.44 9.73 -7.43
CA SER A 184 -10.57 9.62 -8.35
C SER A 184 -10.99 10.97 -8.92
N GLU A 185 -11.06 12.01 -8.07
CA GLU A 185 -11.37 13.38 -8.51
C GLU A 185 -10.28 13.95 -9.43
N ALA A 186 -9.01 13.66 -9.16
CA ALA A 186 -7.90 14.09 -10.00
C ALA A 186 -7.92 13.40 -11.37
N PHE A 187 -8.18 12.10 -11.43
CA PHE A 187 -8.35 11.38 -12.69
C PHE A 187 -9.54 11.90 -13.51
N ALA A 188 -10.67 12.19 -12.86
CA ALA A 188 -11.83 12.77 -13.55
C ALA A 188 -11.53 14.13 -14.18
N ALA A 189 -10.70 14.96 -13.53
CA ALA A 189 -10.26 16.24 -14.07
C ALA A 189 -9.18 16.11 -15.15
N LEU A 190 -8.37 15.05 -15.11
CA LEU A 190 -7.21 14.88 -15.98
C LEU A 190 -7.58 14.79 -17.45
N ALA A 191 -8.67 14.07 -17.79
CA ALA A 191 -9.12 13.89 -19.18
C ALA A 191 -9.36 15.22 -19.92
N GLN A 192 -9.74 16.26 -19.19
CA GLN A 192 -9.97 17.61 -19.75
C GLN A 192 -8.69 18.45 -19.86
N ASN A 193 -7.59 17.96 -19.27
CA ASN A 193 -6.30 18.65 -19.18
C ASN A 193 -5.18 17.94 -19.97
N MET A 194 -5.56 17.05 -20.87
CA MET A 194 -4.65 16.36 -21.79
C MET A 194 -5.01 16.68 -23.24
N ALA A 195 -4.01 16.64 -24.13
CA ALA A 195 -4.19 16.80 -25.56
C ALA A 195 -3.23 15.90 -26.34
N VAL A 196 -3.57 15.61 -27.59
CA VAL A 196 -2.65 15.01 -28.56
C VAL A 196 -1.38 15.88 -28.67
N GLY A 197 -0.21 15.25 -28.56
CA GLY A 197 1.10 15.94 -28.58
C GLY A 197 1.67 16.24 -27.20
N ASP A 198 0.90 16.13 -26.12
CA ASP A 198 1.46 16.15 -24.76
C ASP A 198 2.40 14.95 -24.56
N THR A 199 3.41 15.09 -23.69
CA THR A 199 4.27 13.99 -23.29
C THR A 199 3.71 13.28 -22.04
N GLU A 200 4.06 12.01 -21.87
CA GLU A 200 3.71 11.26 -20.63
C GLU A 200 4.19 11.99 -19.37
N ILE A 201 5.42 12.57 -19.40
CA ILE A 201 5.98 13.36 -18.29
C ILE A 201 5.14 14.60 -17.98
N GLU A 202 4.69 15.34 -19.00
CA GLU A 202 3.86 16.53 -18.81
C GLU A 202 2.53 16.17 -18.17
N ILE A 203 1.89 15.10 -18.64
CA ILE A 203 0.63 14.60 -18.10
C ILE A 203 0.82 14.12 -16.64
N GLY A 204 1.82 13.29 -16.38
CA GLY A 204 2.11 12.80 -15.03
C GLY A 204 2.43 13.93 -14.05
N ARG A 205 3.12 14.99 -14.50
CA ARG A 205 3.40 16.16 -13.66
C ARG A 205 2.12 16.93 -13.33
N ARG A 206 1.22 17.14 -14.31
CA ARG A 206 -0.08 17.79 -14.08
C ARG A 206 -0.91 17.02 -13.06
N LEU A 207 -0.98 15.70 -13.19
CA LEU A 207 -1.70 14.84 -12.26
C LEU A 207 -1.13 14.95 -10.84
N ARG A 208 0.20 14.85 -10.66
CA ARG A 208 0.83 14.97 -9.33
C ARG A 208 0.54 16.32 -8.67
N ILE A 209 0.55 17.40 -9.43
CA ILE A 209 0.23 18.74 -8.92
C ILE A 209 -1.22 18.79 -8.46
N ASP A 210 -2.17 18.24 -9.23
CA ASP A 210 -3.60 18.24 -8.89
C ASP A 210 -3.86 17.36 -7.65
N LEU A 211 -3.25 16.19 -7.54
CA LEU A 211 -3.33 15.32 -6.36
C LEU A 211 -2.92 16.04 -5.07
N LEU A 212 -1.77 16.73 -5.09
CA LEU A 212 -1.30 17.51 -3.95
C LEU A 212 -2.22 18.70 -3.62
N GLN A 213 -2.75 19.39 -4.65
CA GLN A 213 -3.70 20.48 -4.46
C GLN A 213 -5.02 20.03 -3.85
N ARG A 214 -5.46 18.78 -4.11
CA ARG A 214 -6.66 18.17 -3.50
C ARG A 214 -6.43 17.65 -2.09
N GLY A 215 -5.19 17.69 -1.60
CA GLY A 215 -4.87 17.38 -0.20
C GLY A 215 -4.23 16.02 0.03
N ALA A 216 -3.65 15.39 -0.99
CA ALA A 216 -2.74 14.27 -0.81
C ALA A 216 -1.50 14.72 -0.02
N ASP A 217 -0.98 13.87 0.84
CA ASP A 217 0.27 14.11 1.56
C ASP A 217 1.49 13.87 0.67
N ASN A 218 1.38 12.86 -0.20
CA ASN A 218 2.42 12.45 -1.13
C ASN A 218 1.81 11.70 -2.32
N THR A 219 2.54 11.66 -3.42
CA THR A 219 2.29 10.85 -4.62
C THR A 219 3.53 10.02 -4.90
N PRO A 220 3.76 8.93 -4.14
CA PRO A 220 5.06 8.27 -4.08
C PRO A 220 5.42 7.52 -5.35
N PHE A 221 4.43 7.14 -6.15
CA PHE A 221 4.65 6.48 -7.43
C PHE A 221 3.72 7.06 -8.51
N LEU A 222 4.10 6.91 -9.74
CA LEU A 222 3.30 7.13 -10.93
C LEU A 222 3.93 6.34 -12.07
N VAL A 223 3.25 5.32 -12.49
CA VAL A 223 3.53 4.57 -13.72
C VAL A 223 2.77 5.24 -14.86
N ALA A 224 3.37 5.31 -16.02
CA ALA A 224 2.71 5.69 -17.24
C ALA A 224 3.34 4.94 -18.41
N GLY A 225 2.49 4.39 -19.27
CA GLY A 225 2.89 3.74 -20.48
C GLY A 225 1.88 3.99 -21.58
N SER A 226 2.34 4.18 -22.81
CA SER A 226 1.43 4.41 -23.92
C SER A 226 1.88 3.70 -25.19
N GLY A 227 0.92 3.36 -26.06
CA GLY A 227 1.19 2.74 -27.34
C GLY A 227 -0.01 2.71 -28.26
N PRO A 228 0.20 2.42 -29.55
CA PRO A 228 -0.89 2.32 -30.53
C PRO A 228 -1.86 1.19 -30.17
N GLY A 229 -3.05 1.57 -29.71
CA GLY A 229 -4.11 0.65 -29.32
C GLY A 229 -3.84 -0.16 -28.03
N GLY A 230 -2.78 0.17 -27.27
CA GLY A 230 -2.38 -0.51 -26.04
C GLY A 230 -0.91 -0.26 -25.73
N TYR A 231 -0.43 -0.69 -24.57
CA TYR A 231 0.94 -0.51 -24.09
C TYR A 231 1.60 -1.87 -23.82
N ASP A 232 2.92 -1.88 -23.71
CA ASP A 232 3.73 -3.09 -23.52
C ASP A 232 4.31 -3.22 -22.10
N SER A 233 4.21 -2.17 -21.28
CA SER A 233 4.71 -2.13 -19.91
C SER A 233 3.77 -1.35 -19.00
N ILE A 234 3.69 -1.82 -17.73
CA ILE A 234 2.89 -1.20 -16.66
C ILE A 234 3.73 -0.90 -15.41
N ILE A 235 5.06 -0.94 -15.51
CA ILE A 235 5.95 -0.71 -14.36
C ILE A 235 6.91 0.46 -14.57
N MET A 236 6.85 1.10 -15.74
CA MET A 236 7.78 2.18 -16.08
C MET A 236 7.18 3.54 -15.76
N GLY A 237 8.02 4.45 -15.29
CA GLY A 237 7.61 5.85 -15.14
C GLY A 237 7.40 6.54 -16.48
N PRO A 238 6.73 7.72 -16.47
CA PRO A 238 6.44 8.49 -17.67
C PRO A 238 7.72 8.95 -18.39
N THR A 239 7.66 8.95 -19.73
CA THR A 239 8.77 9.30 -20.61
C THR A 239 8.47 10.57 -21.42
N GLU A 240 9.45 11.02 -22.23
CA GLU A 240 9.28 12.12 -23.19
C GLU A 240 8.46 11.71 -24.44
N LYS A 241 7.91 10.50 -24.48
CA LYS A 241 7.04 10.07 -25.57
C LYS A 241 5.84 11.00 -25.70
N ARG A 242 5.63 11.51 -26.92
CA ARG A 242 4.46 12.32 -27.28
C ARG A 242 3.31 11.44 -27.69
N LEU A 243 2.15 11.73 -27.14
CA LEU A 243 0.93 10.98 -27.43
C LEU A 243 0.41 11.36 -28.82
N ALA A 244 0.09 10.35 -29.60
CA ALA A 244 -0.42 10.45 -30.96
C ALA A 244 -1.83 9.87 -31.08
N PRO A 245 -2.60 10.27 -32.11
CA PRO A 245 -3.88 9.63 -32.39
C PRO A 245 -3.74 8.11 -32.56
N GLY A 246 -4.58 7.35 -31.87
CA GLY A 246 -4.54 5.88 -31.83
C GLY A 246 -3.78 5.31 -30.63
N ASP A 247 -3.05 6.13 -29.86
CA ASP A 247 -2.42 5.68 -28.62
C ASP A 247 -3.46 5.45 -27.51
N VAL A 248 -3.18 4.47 -26.67
CA VAL A 248 -3.80 4.29 -25.36
C VAL A 248 -2.73 4.57 -24.31
N LEU A 249 -3.05 5.46 -23.37
CA LEU A 249 -2.23 5.77 -22.21
C LEU A 249 -2.84 5.13 -20.96
N ILE A 250 -2.05 4.35 -20.23
CA ILE A 250 -2.33 4.03 -18.83
C ILE A 250 -1.62 5.05 -17.94
N ILE A 251 -2.29 5.44 -16.88
CA ILE A 251 -1.65 6.02 -15.71
C ILE A 251 -2.10 5.21 -14.51
N ASP A 252 -1.12 4.58 -13.87
CA ASP A 252 -1.30 3.87 -12.63
C ASP A 252 -0.59 4.65 -11.53
N THR A 253 -1.34 5.04 -10.50
CA THR A 253 -0.84 5.88 -9.41
C THR A 253 -1.73 5.78 -8.19
N GLY A 254 -1.14 6.16 -7.08
CA GLY A 254 -1.87 6.38 -5.85
C GLY A 254 -1.34 7.57 -5.07
N THR A 255 -2.15 7.99 -4.12
CA THR A 255 -1.77 8.99 -3.14
C THR A 255 -1.62 8.37 -1.77
N VAL A 256 -0.94 9.10 -0.91
CA VAL A 256 -0.92 8.83 0.53
C VAL A 256 -1.75 9.89 1.23
N TYR A 257 -2.67 9.45 2.06
CA TYR A 257 -3.37 10.30 3.02
C TYR A 257 -3.17 9.75 4.43
N ASP A 258 -2.47 10.53 5.26
CA ASP A 258 -2.15 10.18 6.65
C ASP A 258 -1.51 8.78 6.82
N GLY A 259 -0.61 8.43 5.87
CA GLY A 259 0.15 7.19 5.83
C GLY A 259 -0.57 5.99 5.22
N TYR A 260 -1.76 6.17 4.66
CA TYR A 260 -2.52 5.14 3.96
C TYR A 260 -2.54 5.42 2.47
N PHE A 261 -2.31 4.37 1.69
CA PHE A 261 -2.25 4.40 0.24
C PHE A 261 -3.62 4.16 -0.38
N CYS A 262 -3.83 4.70 -1.58
CA CYS A 262 -4.66 4.10 -2.63
C CYS A 262 -3.76 3.68 -3.78
N ASP A 263 -4.27 2.79 -4.63
CA ASP A 263 -3.55 2.23 -5.77
C ASP A 263 -4.53 1.82 -6.85
N PHE A 264 -4.59 2.56 -7.96
CA PHE A 264 -5.43 2.19 -9.08
C PHE A 264 -5.07 2.94 -10.36
N ASP A 265 -5.34 2.31 -11.48
CA ASP A 265 -5.09 2.86 -12.81
C ASP A 265 -6.32 3.52 -13.45
N ARG A 266 -6.05 4.30 -14.49
CA ARG A 266 -7.03 4.76 -15.50
C ARG A 266 -6.40 4.77 -16.88
N ASN A 267 -7.19 4.31 -17.84
CA ASN A 267 -6.82 4.28 -19.24
C ASN A 267 -7.48 5.43 -20.01
N PHE A 268 -6.75 6.00 -20.97
CA PHE A 268 -7.20 7.10 -21.83
C PHE A 268 -6.86 6.81 -23.28
N ALA A 269 -7.84 6.92 -24.19
CA ALA A 269 -7.62 6.81 -25.63
C ALA A 269 -7.34 8.18 -26.25
N PHE A 270 -6.35 8.28 -27.10
CA PHE A 270 -6.05 9.48 -27.87
C PHE A 270 -6.62 9.34 -29.29
N GLY A 271 -7.72 10.05 -29.56
CA GLY A 271 -8.49 9.86 -30.78
C GLY A 271 -9.25 8.55 -30.82
N GLN A 272 -9.42 7.98 -32.02
CA GLN A 272 -10.24 6.77 -32.20
C GLN A 272 -9.54 5.53 -31.65
N LEU A 273 -10.20 4.81 -30.73
CA LEU A 273 -9.74 3.54 -30.18
C LEU A 273 -9.91 2.41 -31.20
N ALA A 274 -8.92 1.54 -31.32
CA ALA A 274 -8.99 0.34 -32.13
C ALA A 274 -10.03 -0.65 -31.57
N GLU A 275 -10.75 -1.36 -32.43
CA GLU A 275 -11.83 -2.29 -32.03
C GLU A 275 -11.34 -3.41 -31.08
N ASP A 276 -10.12 -3.92 -31.28
CA ASP A 276 -9.55 -4.96 -30.41
C ASP A 276 -9.21 -4.42 -29.02
N ALA A 277 -8.72 -3.18 -28.93
CA ALA A 277 -8.49 -2.51 -27.67
C ALA A 277 -9.80 -2.19 -26.93
N GLN A 278 -10.87 -1.83 -27.68
CA GLN A 278 -12.19 -1.64 -27.09
C GLN A 278 -12.72 -2.93 -26.48
N ARG A 279 -12.65 -4.06 -27.21
CA ARG A 279 -13.05 -5.38 -26.70
C ARG A 279 -12.25 -5.79 -25.48
N ALA A 280 -10.94 -5.50 -25.46
CA ALA A 280 -10.08 -5.79 -24.32
C ALA A 280 -10.51 -4.96 -23.08
N ASN A 281 -10.77 -3.66 -23.27
CA ASN A 281 -11.28 -2.80 -22.20
C ASN A 281 -12.62 -3.29 -21.63
N GLU A 282 -13.57 -3.70 -22.48
CA GLU A 282 -14.85 -4.27 -22.06
C GLU A 282 -14.66 -5.59 -21.27
N ALA A 283 -13.71 -6.43 -21.68
CA ALA A 283 -13.40 -7.67 -20.96
C ALA A 283 -12.81 -7.39 -19.59
N LEU A 284 -11.87 -6.44 -19.47
CA LEU A 284 -11.27 -6.02 -18.21
C LEU A 284 -12.30 -5.41 -17.25
N TYR A 285 -13.17 -4.54 -17.76
CA TYR A 285 -14.23 -3.95 -16.96
C TYR A 285 -15.14 -5.03 -16.34
N ARG A 286 -15.57 -6.02 -17.16
CA ARG A 286 -16.38 -7.15 -16.69
C ARG A 286 -15.62 -8.09 -15.78
N ALA A 287 -14.31 -8.26 -15.98
CA ALA A 287 -13.48 -9.06 -15.09
C ALA A 287 -13.40 -8.45 -13.69
N THR A 288 -13.21 -7.12 -13.62
CA THR A 288 -13.25 -6.40 -12.33
C THR A 288 -14.60 -6.55 -11.65
N ASP A 289 -15.73 -6.46 -12.40
CA ASP A 289 -17.06 -6.69 -11.83
C ASP A 289 -17.25 -8.13 -11.32
N ALA A 290 -16.70 -9.13 -12.02
CA ALA A 290 -16.72 -10.53 -11.57
C ALA A 290 -15.89 -10.72 -10.29
N GLY A 291 -14.71 -10.11 -10.21
CA GLY A 291 -13.88 -10.08 -9.00
C GLY A 291 -14.62 -9.44 -7.82
N PHE A 292 -15.20 -8.26 -8.04
CA PHE A 292 -16.00 -7.53 -7.05
C PHE A 292 -17.20 -8.35 -6.55
N ALA A 293 -17.95 -8.97 -7.45
CA ALA A 293 -19.11 -9.79 -7.10
C ALA A 293 -18.71 -11.05 -6.30
N THR A 294 -17.49 -11.54 -6.48
CA THR A 294 -16.96 -12.73 -5.79
C THR A 294 -16.33 -12.36 -4.44
N ALA A 295 -15.72 -11.18 -4.33
CA ALA A 295 -15.01 -10.73 -3.13
C ALA A 295 -15.97 -10.47 -1.96
N ARG A 296 -16.04 -11.41 -1.03
CA ARG A 296 -16.88 -11.33 0.18
C ARG A 296 -16.28 -12.17 1.32
N PRO A 297 -16.68 -11.97 2.58
CA PRO A 297 -16.16 -12.77 3.69
C PRO A 297 -16.32 -14.27 3.45
N GLY A 298 -15.27 -15.03 3.77
CA GLY A 298 -15.25 -16.48 3.62
C GLY A 298 -14.76 -17.00 2.25
N VAL A 299 -14.57 -16.13 1.27
CA VAL A 299 -14.06 -16.49 -0.07
C VAL A 299 -12.53 -16.37 -0.09
N PRO A 300 -11.80 -17.38 -0.61
CA PRO A 300 -10.36 -17.30 -0.77
C PRO A 300 -9.95 -16.42 -1.97
N MET A 301 -8.77 -15.82 -1.91
CA MET A 301 -8.20 -14.98 -2.98
C MET A 301 -8.14 -15.71 -4.32
N SER A 302 -7.85 -17.01 -4.32
CA SER A 302 -7.83 -17.84 -5.53
C SER A 302 -9.17 -17.93 -6.27
N GLU A 303 -10.30 -17.83 -5.56
CA GLU A 303 -11.63 -17.79 -6.19
C GLU A 303 -11.90 -16.42 -6.82
N VAL A 304 -11.47 -15.33 -6.18
CA VAL A 304 -11.54 -13.98 -6.76
C VAL A 304 -10.73 -13.92 -8.05
N TRP A 305 -9.50 -14.46 -8.02
CA TRP A 305 -8.65 -14.60 -9.20
C TRP A 305 -9.35 -15.40 -10.31
N SER A 306 -9.90 -16.56 -9.97
CA SER A 306 -10.55 -17.46 -10.93
C SER A 306 -11.76 -16.81 -11.60
N ALA A 307 -12.56 -16.04 -10.85
CA ALA A 307 -13.72 -15.32 -11.38
C ALA A 307 -13.30 -14.28 -12.43
N MET A 308 -12.24 -13.52 -12.16
CA MET A 308 -11.68 -12.54 -13.11
C MET A 308 -11.07 -13.23 -14.32
N TRP A 309 -10.27 -14.28 -14.11
CA TRP A 309 -9.58 -14.97 -15.20
C TRP A 309 -10.55 -15.60 -16.21
N GLN A 310 -11.63 -16.23 -15.77
CA GLN A 310 -12.66 -16.80 -16.64
C GLN A 310 -13.25 -15.76 -17.61
N VAL A 311 -13.46 -14.53 -17.16
CA VAL A 311 -13.95 -13.45 -18.02
C VAL A 311 -12.89 -13.01 -19.02
N LEU A 312 -11.63 -12.87 -18.60
CA LEU A 312 -10.53 -12.49 -19.48
C LEU A 312 -10.26 -13.55 -20.54
N GLU A 313 -10.24 -14.84 -20.17
CA GLU A 313 -10.04 -15.96 -21.09
C GLU A 313 -11.15 -16.00 -22.14
N ALA A 314 -12.41 -15.86 -21.72
CA ALA A 314 -13.55 -15.77 -22.62
C ALA A 314 -13.51 -14.50 -23.51
N GLY A 315 -12.88 -13.41 -23.03
CA GLY A 315 -12.62 -12.17 -23.74
C GLY A 315 -11.46 -12.23 -24.74
N GLY A 316 -10.76 -13.37 -24.84
CA GLY A 316 -9.66 -13.57 -25.77
C GLY A 316 -8.29 -13.16 -25.24
N ALA A 317 -8.09 -13.15 -23.91
CA ALA A 317 -6.78 -12.92 -23.33
C ALA A 317 -5.76 -13.95 -23.81
N LEU A 318 -4.61 -13.48 -24.30
CA LEU A 318 -3.47 -14.33 -24.67
C LEU A 318 -2.62 -14.72 -23.47
N GLY A 319 -2.82 -14.08 -22.33
CA GLY A 319 -2.15 -14.32 -21.08
C GLY A 319 -2.25 -13.13 -20.12
N ASN A 320 -1.76 -13.33 -18.90
CA ASN A 320 -1.53 -12.30 -17.92
C ASN A 320 -0.07 -12.39 -17.43
N SER A 321 0.75 -11.42 -17.81
CA SER A 321 2.18 -11.37 -17.46
C SER A 321 2.45 -10.74 -16.08
N VAL A 322 1.44 -10.15 -15.45
CA VAL A 322 1.58 -9.48 -14.13
C VAL A 322 1.73 -10.49 -13.00
N GLY A 323 1.18 -11.71 -13.17
CA GLY A 323 1.31 -12.81 -12.21
C GLY A 323 0.27 -12.82 -11.09
N ARG A 324 -0.38 -11.70 -10.83
CA ARG A 324 -1.50 -11.54 -9.90
C ARG A 324 -2.53 -10.58 -10.50
N MET A 325 -3.72 -10.53 -9.95
CA MET A 325 -4.79 -9.61 -10.34
C MET A 325 -5.29 -8.79 -9.16
N GLY A 326 -4.34 -8.33 -8.33
CA GLY A 326 -4.59 -7.50 -7.16
C GLY A 326 -3.80 -7.95 -5.94
N HIS A 327 -3.88 -7.14 -4.89
CA HIS A 327 -3.13 -7.34 -3.65
C HIS A 327 -3.81 -6.62 -2.47
N GLY A 328 -3.35 -6.89 -1.25
CA GLY A 328 -3.70 -6.10 -0.08
C GLY A 328 -3.14 -4.67 -0.18
N LEU A 329 -3.82 -3.75 0.48
CA LEU A 329 -3.50 -2.32 0.44
C LEU A 329 -3.70 -1.70 1.83
N GLY A 330 -2.88 -0.75 2.20
CA GLY A 330 -3.00 -0.06 3.49
C GLY A 330 -1.92 0.98 3.73
N MET A 331 -1.03 0.74 4.68
CA MET A 331 0.10 1.64 4.97
C MET A 331 1.30 1.42 4.03
N GLN A 332 1.24 0.42 3.17
CA GLN A 332 2.18 0.19 2.06
C GLN A 332 1.39 0.13 0.76
N LEU A 333 2.07 0.46 -0.33
CA LEU A 333 1.52 0.35 -1.68
C LEU A 333 1.01 -1.07 -1.96
N THR A 334 1.84 -2.05 -1.63
CA THR A 334 1.49 -3.46 -1.71
C THR A 334 1.58 -4.08 -0.32
N GLU A 335 0.49 -4.69 0.10
CA GLU A 335 0.42 -5.51 1.31
C GLU A 335 -0.04 -6.94 0.96
N TRP A 336 0.32 -7.90 1.79
CA TRP A 336 -0.26 -9.24 1.74
C TRP A 336 -1.80 -9.18 1.98
N PRO A 337 -2.61 -10.05 1.35
CA PRO A 337 -2.29 -11.13 0.43
C PRO A 337 -2.29 -10.69 -1.05
N SER A 338 -2.02 -11.61 -1.97
CA SER A 338 -2.11 -11.38 -3.41
C SER A 338 -3.28 -12.13 -4.03
N VAL A 339 -4.00 -11.50 -4.96
CA VAL A 339 -5.06 -12.16 -5.75
C VAL A 339 -4.39 -13.03 -6.81
N ARG A 340 -4.08 -14.29 -6.45
CA ARG A 340 -3.37 -15.29 -7.27
C ARG A 340 -4.10 -16.63 -7.24
N PRO A 341 -3.86 -17.50 -8.24
CA PRO A 341 -4.56 -18.81 -8.33
C PRO A 341 -4.18 -19.77 -7.20
N ASP A 342 -3.06 -19.55 -6.54
CA ASP A 342 -2.49 -20.37 -5.47
C ASP A 342 -2.48 -19.67 -4.09
N ASP A 343 -3.17 -18.54 -3.94
CA ASP A 343 -3.37 -17.87 -2.65
C ASP A 343 -4.74 -18.24 -2.07
N TYR A 344 -4.72 -19.04 -1.01
CA TYR A 344 -5.93 -19.54 -0.31
C TYR A 344 -6.28 -18.69 0.91
N THR A 345 -5.70 -17.51 1.05
CA THR A 345 -6.08 -16.58 2.11
C THR A 345 -7.54 -16.22 1.99
N VAL A 346 -8.27 -16.41 3.08
CA VAL A 346 -9.71 -16.16 3.14
C VAL A 346 -9.95 -14.68 3.42
N LEU A 347 -10.81 -14.07 2.62
CA LEU A 347 -11.26 -12.69 2.84
C LEU A 347 -12.09 -12.58 4.12
N GLU A 348 -11.86 -11.54 4.87
CA GLU A 348 -12.57 -11.18 6.09
C GLU A 348 -13.06 -9.72 6.02
N ALA A 349 -14.11 -9.41 6.76
CA ALA A 349 -14.60 -8.03 6.87
C ALA A 349 -13.51 -7.09 7.40
N GLY A 350 -13.30 -5.97 6.72
CA GLY A 350 -12.22 -5.02 7.00
C GLY A 350 -10.96 -5.21 6.14
N ALA A 351 -10.87 -6.30 5.36
CA ALA A 351 -9.81 -6.43 4.36
C ALA A 351 -9.96 -5.36 3.27
N VAL A 352 -8.87 -4.70 2.93
CA VAL A 352 -8.79 -3.76 1.79
C VAL A 352 -7.85 -4.36 0.77
N ILE A 353 -8.32 -4.49 -0.45
CA ILE A 353 -7.57 -5.08 -1.57
C ILE A 353 -7.76 -4.28 -2.85
N THR A 354 -6.83 -4.44 -3.78
CA THR A 354 -7.01 -4.03 -5.17
C THR A 354 -7.63 -5.18 -5.98
N LEU A 355 -8.39 -4.84 -7.03
CA LEU A 355 -8.78 -5.74 -8.11
C LEU A 355 -8.14 -5.19 -9.39
N GLU A 356 -7.15 -5.89 -9.90
CA GLU A 356 -6.23 -5.41 -10.95
C GLU A 356 -6.11 -6.43 -12.10
N PRO A 357 -7.24 -6.82 -12.77
CA PRO A 357 -7.14 -7.68 -13.92
C PRO A 357 -6.38 -7.00 -15.07
N GLY A 358 -5.40 -7.69 -15.61
CA GLY A 358 -4.67 -7.30 -16.80
C GLY A 358 -4.68 -8.38 -17.85
N MET A 359 -4.71 -8.01 -19.13
CA MET A 359 -4.65 -8.96 -20.24
C MET A 359 -3.76 -8.48 -21.38
N THR A 360 -2.96 -9.37 -21.90
CA THR A 360 -2.37 -9.24 -23.23
C THR A 360 -3.40 -9.70 -24.25
N PHE A 361 -3.77 -8.88 -25.22
CA PHE A 361 -4.76 -9.19 -26.24
C PHE A 361 -4.19 -9.20 -27.66
N ALA A 362 -2.97 -8.67 -27.83
CA ALA A 362 -2.18 -8.77 -29.06
C ALA A 362 -0.68 -8.72 -28.71
N PRO A 363 0.23 -9.16 -29.62
CA PRO A 363 1.66 -9.05 -29.38
C PRO A 363 2.10 -7.61 -29.07
N GLY A 364 2.75 -7.40 -27.91
CA GLY A 364 3.20 -6.08 -27.45
C GLY A 364 2.06 -5.13 -27.05
N ARG A 365 0.83 -5.61 -26.91
CA ARG A 365 -0.32 -4.81 -26.46
C ARG A 365 -1.04 -5.47 -25.30
N GLN A 366 -1.09 -4.78 -24.20
CA GLN A 366 -1.85 -5.13 -23.00
C GLN A 366 -2.68 -3.94 -22.52
N LEU A 367 -3.68 -4.23 -21.73
CA LEU A 367 -4.44 -3.27 -20.92
C LEU A 367 -4.61 -3.83 -19.50
N VAL A 368 -4.75 -2.94 -18.56
CA VAL A 368 -5.05 -3.23 -17.14
C VAL A 368 -6.23 -2.37 -16.73
N HIS A 369 -6.96 -2.79 -15.72
CA HIS A 369 -8.01 -2.02 -15.10
C HIS A 369 -8.01 -2.29 -13.61
N GLU A 370 -7.91 -1.25 -12.78
CA GLU A 370 -7.73 -1.41 -11.35
C GLU A 370 -8.69 -0.57 -10.51
N GLU A 371 -9.18 -1.18 -9.43
CA GLU A 371 -10.04 -0.56 -8.42
C GLU A 371 -9.67 -1.00 -7.01
N ASN A 372 -9.85 -0.11 -6.03
CA ASN A 372 -9.72 -0.47 -4.62
C ASN A 372 -11.09 -0.78 -4.01
N ILE A 373 -11.15 -1.87 -3.25
CA ILE A 373 -12.36 -2.31 -2.55
C ILE A 373 -12.08 -2.61 -1.07
N VAL A 374 -13.11 -2.51 -0.27
CA VAL A 374 -13.13 -3.01 1.11
C VAL A 374 -14.14 -4.13 1.25
N ILE A 375 -13.79 -5.17 1.98
CA ILE A 375 -14.70 -6.27 2.32
C ILE A 375 -15.54 -5.82 3.51
N THR A 376 -16.87 -5.86 3.36
CA THR A 376 -17.85 -5.54 4.39
C THR A 376 -18.26 -6.80 5.16
N GLN A 377 -19.30 -6.75 5.99
CA GLN A 377 -19.76 -7.91 6.77
C GLN A 377 -20.34 -9.04 5.90
N ASP A 378 -20.88 -8.72 4.72
CA ASP A 378 -21.61 -9.64 3.85
C ASP A 378 -21.30 -9.48 2.36
N SER A 379 -20.55 -8.44 1.98
CA SER A 379 -20.28 -8.05 0.58
C SER A 379 -18.92 -7.34 0.44
N ALA A 380 -18.76 -6.57 -0.62
CA ALA A 380 -17.67 -5.61 -0.79
C ALA A 380 -18.23 -4.22 -1.15
N GLU A 381 -17.41 -3.20 -0.98
CA GLU A 381 -17.70 -1.82 -1.35
C GLU A 381 -16.50 -1.22 -2.10
N TYR A 382 -16.75 -0.49 -3.19
CA TYR A 382 -15.70 0.28 -3.87
C TYR A 382 -15.25 1.45 -3.00
N LEU A 383 -13.95 1.62 -2.85
CA LEU A 383 -13.34 2.81 -2.25
C LEU A 383 -13.01 3.86 -3.31
N THR A 384 -12.72 3.42 -4.53
CA THR A 384 -12.53 4.27 -5.71
C THR A 384 -13.88 4.67 -6.32
N HIS A 385 -13.92 5.79 -7.03
CA HIS A 385 -15.00 6.05 -7.96
C HIS A 385 -14.82 5.12 -9.17
N ARG A 386 -15.73 4.16 -9.32
CA ARG A 386 -15.69 3.16 -10.39
C ARG A 386 -15.46 3.85 -11.74
N ALA A 387 -14.50 3.37 -12.54
CA ALA A 387 -14.28 3.86 -13.89
C ALA A 387 -15.54 3.72 -14.77
N ASN A 388 -15.67 4.56 -15.76
CA ASN A 388 -16.69 4.35 -16.77
C ASN A 388 -16.37 3.08 -17.60
N PRO A 389 -17.41 2.34 -18.08
CA PRO A 389 -17.19 1.18 -18.93
C PRO A 389 -16.52 1.56 -20.26
N GLU A 390 -16.78 2.77 -20.75
CA GLU A 390 -16.14 3.33 -21.93
C GLU A 390 -14.87 4.09 -21.56
N MET A 391 -13.78 3.80 -22.26
CA MET A 391 -12.50 4.50 -22.05
C MET A 391 -12.65 5.97 -22.48
N PRO A 392 -12.26 6.94 -21.63
CA PRO A 392 -12.28 8.36 -21.99
C PRO A 392 -11.43 8.63 -23.22
N VAL A 393 -11.97 9.44 -24.15
CA VAL A 393 -11.29 9.84 -25.38
C VAL A 393 -10.77 11.26 -25.26
N VAL A 394 -9.48 11.43 -25.48
CA VAL A 394 -8.77 12.70 -25.57
C VAL A 394 -8.60 13.10 -27.02
N SER A 395 -9.01 14.32 -27.39
CA SER A 395 -9.00 14.85 -28.76
C SER A 395 -7.86 15.84 -28.99
#